data_0a90789840a706edaeada1cc60e79665
#
_entry.id   0a90789840a706edaeada1cc60e79665
#
_cell.length_a   1.000
_cell.length_b   1.000
_cell.length_c   1.000
_cell.angle_alpha   90.00
_cell.angle_beta   90.00
_cell.angle_gamma   90.00
#
_symmetry.space_group_name_H-M   'P 1'
#
loop_
_entity.id
_entity.type
_entity.pdbx_description
1 polymer ?
#
loop_
_entity_poly.entity_id
_entity_poly.type
_entity_poly.pdbx_seq_one_letter_code
_entity_poly.pdbx_strand_id
1 'polypeptide(L)'
;MERRSLALQQTRARIDECLHRSKLAGPQVRVVPLTGDASTRQYFRILRPDNPSVVLAVYDAPFVFDELPFVNVCRLFGSIPLPVPAIAGHADDLGILILEDLGDVTLQAHLGMTQPAEHDALYRQAVEFVFRMQRKGAELQSPEYISYGIAFDRDKLMWELSFFVKHFLEAYRGISLTPALREALDEEWLTMAGELAGEPRVLCHRDYHSRNLMLHDRRLYIIDFQDARMGPDTYDLASLLRDSYVDHTEAQVDELIRGYLRLGGAAQATPEAFAEYRRRFDLMSVQRNLKALGTFGHQTTSRNNPVYIQYIPRTLNYVRLNLERHPRFARLRELLTSVM
;
A
#
# COMPACT_ATOMS: atom_id res chain seq x y z
N MET A 1 -9.65 16.79 27.51
CA MET A 1 -10.93 16.09 27.32
C MET A 1 -11.91 16.94 26.51
N GLU A 2 -12.17 18.19 26.83
CA GLU A 2 -13.14 19.06 26.13
C GLU A 2 -12.91 19.23 24.63
N ARG A 3 -11.68 19.50 24.17
CA ARG A 3 -11.38 19.64 22.71
C ARG A 3 -11.71 18.38 21.91
N ARG A 4 -11.49 17.19 22.46
CA ARG A 4 -11.79 15.91 21.79
C ARG A 4 -13.31 15.66 21.74
N SER A 5 -14.04 16.05 22.78
CA SER A 5 -15.49 15.98 22.84
C SER A 5 -16.14 16.93 21.79
N LEU A 6 -15.64 18.15 21.68
CA LEU A 6 -16.14 19.14 20.71
C LEU A 6 -15.89 18.68 19.26
N ALA A 7 -14.71 18.16 18.97
CA ALA A 7 -14.40 17.63 17.62
C ALA A 7 -15.31 16.45 17.23
N LEU A 8 -15.61 15.55 18.15
CA LEU A 8 -16.55 14.45 17.93
C LEU A 8 -17.98 14.94 17.68
N GLN A 9 -18.43 15.97 18.41
CA GLN A 9 -19.75 16.57 18.19
C GLN A 9 -19.84 17.25 16.84
N GLN A 10 -18.80 17.98 16.40
CA GLN A 10 -18.73 18.58 15.08
C GLN A 10 -18.75 17.55 13.96
N THR A 11 -17.97 16.48 14.08
CA THR A 11 -17.98 15.36 13.13
C THR A 11 -19.38 14.75 13.04
N ARG A 12 -20.03 14.52 14.17
CA ARG A 12 -21.37 13.94 14.20
C ARG A 12 -22.40 14.84 13.50
N ALA A 13 -22.39 16.15 13.77
CA ALA A 13 -23.29 17.10 13.12
C ALA A 13 -23.11 17.12 11.59
N ARG A 14 -21.85 17.08 11.10
CA ARG A 14 -21.55 16.98 9.66
C ARG A 14 -22.10 15.69 9.05
N ILE A 15 -21.95 14.56 9.74
CA ILE A 15 -22.49 13.27 9.30
C ILE A 15 -24.02 13.32 9.22
N ASP A 16 -24.70 13.79 10.27
CA ASP A 16 -26.16 13.85 10.32
C ASP A 16 -26.72 14.73 9.20
N GLU A 17 -26.09 15.88 8.93
CA GLU A 17 -26.45 16.76 7.81
C GLU A 17 -26.20 16.09 6.45
N CYS A 18 -25.07 15.40 6.26
CA CYS A 18 -24.79 14.66 5.04
C CYS A 18 -25.85 13.57 4.80
N LEU A 19 -26.19 12.79 5.83
CA LEU A 19 -27.22 11.76 5.74
C LEU A 19 -28.58 12.33 5.34
N HIS A 20 -28.93 13.48 5.89
CA HIS A 20 -30.20 14.17 5.56
C HIS A 20 -30.22 14.62 4.09
N ARG A 21 -29.18 15.33 3.64
CA ARG A 21 -29.07 15.82 2.25
C ARG A 21 -29.05 14.70 1.21
N SER A 22 -28.35 13.60 1.55
CA SER A 22 -28.21 12.43 0.65
C SER A 22 -29.39 11.45 0.72
N LYS A 23 -30.45 11.76 1.48
CA LYS A 23 -31.61 10.89 1.71
C LYS A 23 -31.24 9.52 2.28
N LEU A 24 -30.15 9.48 3.05
CA LEU A 24 -29.67 8.29 3.74
C LEU A 24 -30.13 8.25 5.20
N ALA A 25 -30.71 9.34 5.72
CA ALA A 25 -31.26 9.43 7.06
C ALA A 25 -32.56 8.61 7.22
N GLY A 26 -32.77 8.03 8.41
CA GLY A 26 -33.99 7.29 8.73
C GLY A 26 -34.00 6.83 10.19
N PRO A 27 -35.16 6.41 10.71
CA PRO A 27 -35.32 6.12 12.16
C PRO A 27 -34.51 4.91 12.64
N GLN A 28 -34.09 4.01 11.74
CA GLN A 28 -33.32 2.82 12.07
C GLN A 28 -31.89 2.84 11.51
N VAL A 29 -31.47 3.97 10.96
CA VAL A 29 -30.10 4.15 10.45
C VAL A 29 -29.12 4.22 11.62
N ARG A 30 -28.07 3.43 11.54
CA ARG A 30 -27.00 3.45 12.55
C ARG A 30 -25.68 3.88 11.93
N VAL A 31 -24.98 4.77 12.61
CA VAL A 31 -23.65 5.24 12.26
C VAL A 31 -22.63 4.53 13.15
N VAL A 32 -21.78 3.71 12.56
CA VAL A 32 -20.78 2.89 13.24
C VAL A 32 -19.39 3.40 12.85
N PRO A 33 -18.55 3.87 13.80
CA PRO A 33 -17.19 4.24 13.47
C PRO A 33 -16.38 3.02 13.04
N LEU A 34 -15.58 3.17 11.98
CA LEU A 34 -14.62 2.17 11.55
C LEU A 34 -13.23 2.55 12.04
N THR A 35 -12.47 1.56 12.51
CA THR A 35 -11.07 1.75 12.89
C THR A 35 -10.22 1.83 11.62
N GLY A 36 -9.70 3.02 11.30
CA GLY A 36 -8.75 3.20 10.21
C GLY A 36 -7.30 3.07 10.72
N ASP A 37 -6.44 2.45 9.92
CA ASP A 37 -4.99 2.47 10.16
C ASP A 37 -4.42 3.84 9.75
N ALA A 38 -3.82 4.55 10.70
CA ALA A 38 -2.91 5.70 10.51
C ALA A 38 -3.37 6.86 9.56
N SER A 39 -4.62 6.90 9.13
CA SER A 39 -5.17 7.97 8.29
C SER A 39 -5.58 9.19 9.11
N THR A 40 -5.49 10.39 8.51
CA THR A 40 -6.12 11.62 9.04
C THR A 40 -7.64 11.62 8.83
N ARG A 41 -8.14 10.81 7.89
CA ARG A 41 -9.57 10.65 7.60
C ARG A 41 -10.23 9.70 8.60
N GLN A 42 -11.46 10.03 8.99
CA GLN A 42 -12.30 9.15 9.80
C GLN A 42 -13.30 8.42 8.90
N TYR A 43 -13.52 7.14 9.18
CA TYR A 43 -14.46 6.34 8.40
C TYR A 43 -15.63 5.90 9.27
N PHE A 44 -16.85 5.95 8.69
CA PHE A 44 -18.08 5.54 9.38
C PHE A 44 -18.93 4.70 8.45
N ARG A 45 -19.37 3.54 8.92
CA ARG A 45 -20.35 2.70 8.22
C ARG A 45 -21.76 3.16 8.55
N ILE A 46 -22.57 3.32 7.53
CA ILE A 46 -23.98 3.65 7.64
C ILE A 46 -24.78 2.40 7.38
N LEU A 47 -25.30 1.80 8.46
CA LEU A 47 -26.15 0.63 8.38
C LEU A 47 -27.61 1.07 8.16
N ARG A 48 -28.23 0.53 7.11
CA ARG A 48 -29.61 0.81 6.69
C ARG A 48 -30.40 -0.50 6.62
N PRO A 49 -31.60 -0.62 7.25
CA PRO A 49 -32.31 -1.89 7.36
C PRO A 49 -32.62 -2.56 6.02
N ASP A 50 -33.11 -1.78 5.06
CA ASP A 50 -33.66 -2.29 3.80
C ASP A 50 -32.81 -1.93 2.58
N ASN A 51 -31.58 -1.48 2.80
CA ASN A 51 -30.68 -1.02 1.74
C ASN A 51 -29.24 -1.46 2.03
N PRO A 52 -28.38 -1.62 1.02
CA PRO A 52 -26.97 -1.82 1.23
C PRO A 52 -26.35 -0.74 2.09
N SER A 53 -25.45 -1.10 2.99
CA SER A 53 -24.66 -0.14 3.77
C SER A 53 -23.75 0.68 2.87
N VAL A 54 -23.35 1.85 3.36
CA VAL A 54 -22.34 2.71 2.71
C VAL A 54 -21.29 3.13 3.74
N VAL A 55 -20.13 3.52 3.27
CA VAL A 55 -19.05 4.05 4.11
C VAL A 55 -18.88 5.54 3.85
N LEU A 56 -18.89 6.34 4.91
CA LEU A 56 -18.52 7.76 4.84
C LEU A 56 -17.04 7.91 5.14
N ALA A 57 -16.30 8.53 4.22
CA ALA A 57 -14.95 9.03 4.46
C ALA A 57 -15.04 10.51 4.81
N VAL A 58 -14.77 10.84 6.08
CA VAL A 58 -14.88 12.18 6.65
C VAL A 58 -13.50 12.81 6.73
N TYR A 59 -13.30 13.88 5.98
CA TYR A 59 -12.08 14.68 5.92
C TYR A 59 -12.09 15.76 7.01
N ASP A 60 -10.93 16.23 7.41
CA ASP A 60 -10.80 17.25 8.46
C ASP A 60 -11.37 18.62 8.03
N ALA A 61 -11.43 18.90 6.72
CA ALA A 61 -11.92 20.14 6.14
C ALA A 61 -12.79 19.89 4.89
N PRO A 62 -13.62 20.88 4.49
CA PRO A 62 -14.23 20.91 3.15
C PRO A 62 -13.23 20.72 2.02
N PHE A 63 -13.68 20.24 0.88
CA PHE A 63 -12.83 19.98 -0.28
C PHE A 63 -13.55 20.37 -1.58
N VAL A 64 -12.81 20.37 -2.68
CA VAL A 64 -13.35 20.40 -4.03
C VAL A 64 -13.31 18.98 -4.58
N PHE A 65 -14.47 18.42 -4.91
CA PHE A 65 -14.61 17.00 -5.29
C PHE A 65 -13.64 16.58 -6.40
N ASP A 66 -13.57 17.35 -7.47
CA ASP A 66 -12.74 17.05 -8.64
C ASP A 66 -11.22 17.19 -8.37
N GLU A 67 -10.84 17.88 -7.31
CA GLU A 67 -9.42 18.08 -6.92
C GLU A 67 -8.91 17.03 -5.92
N LEU A 68 -9.82 16.21 -5.36
CA LEU A 68 -9.39 15.18 -4.41
C LEU A 68 -8.53 14.11 -5.08
N PRO A 69 -7.33 13.82 -4.54
CA PRO A 69 -6.50 12.71 -5.02
C PRO A 69 -7.25 11.38 -5.08
N PHE A 70 -8.09 11.09 -4.07
CA PHE A 70 -8.93 9.89 -4.06
C PHE A 70 -9.84 9.81 -5.28
N VAL A 71 -10.55 10.90 -5.62
CA VAL A 71 -11.48 10.96 -6.76
C VAL A 71 -10.72 10.83 -8.07
N ASN A 72 -9.59 11.56 -8.21
CA ASN A 72 -8.77 11.53 -9.41
C ASN A 72 -8.23 10.13 -9.71
N VAL A 73 -7.66 9.45 -8.70
CA VAL A 73 -7.12 8.08 -8.87
C VAL A 73 -8.24 7.04 -8.99
N CYS A 74 -9.37 7.22 -8.31
CA CYS A 74 -10.55 6.36 -8.48
C CYS A 74 -11.04 6.36 -9.94
N ARG A 75 -11.11 7.54 -10.59
CA ARG A 75 -11.45 7.67 -12.01
C ARG A 75 -10.42 6.97 -12.91
N LEU A 76 -9.13 7.18 -12.65
CA LEU A 76 -8.06 6.50 -13.38
C LEU A 76 -8.21 4.97 -13.28
N PHE A 77 -8.37 4.44 -12.07
CA PHE A 77 -8.49 2.99 -11.86
C PHE A 77 -9.78 2.42 -12.46
N GLY A 78 -10.88 3.18 -12.43
CA GLY A 78 -12.11 2.82 -13.14
C GLY A 78 -11.92 2.74 -14.65
N SER A 79 -11.12 3.64 -15.24
CA SER A 79 -10.77 3.61 -16.69
C SER A 79 -9.84 2.44 -17.05
N ILE A 80 -9.11 1.90 -16.07
CA ILE A 80 -8.26 0.69 -16.22
C ILE A 80 -9.06 -0.62 -16.01
N PRO A 81 -10.34 -0.63 -15.82
CA PRO A 81 -11.27 -1.54 -15.15
C PRO A 81 -10.68 -2.34 -13.97
N LEU A 82 -10.09 -1.62 -13.02
CA LEU A 82 -9.69 -2.19 -11.74
C LEU A 82 -10.86 -2.11 -10.74
N PRO A 83 -11.07 -3.15 -9.92
CA PRO A 83 -12.12 -3.14 -8.90
C PRO A 83 -11.70 -2.23 -7.74
N VAL A 84 -12.34 -1.08 -7.64
CA VAL A 84 -12.22 -0.11 -6.53
C VAL A 84 -13.59 0.21 -5.99
N PRO A 85 -13.73 0.67 -4.71
CA PRO A 85 -15.03 1.04 -4.17
C PRO A 85 -15.64 2.18 -5.00
N ALA A 86 -16.91 2.05 -5.35
CA ALA A 86 -17.64 3.09 -6.05
C ALA A 86 -17.85 4.33 -5.15
N ILE A 87 -17.77 5.51 -5.75
CA ILE A 87 -18.17 6.74 -5.08
C ILE A 87 -19.68 6.91 -5.30
N ALA A 88 -20.47 6.70 -4.24
CA ALA A 88 -21.92 6.77 -4.27
C ALA A 88 -22.45 8.22 -4.13
N GLY A 89 -21.62 9.15 -3.66
CA GLY A 89 -21.97 10.55 -3.51
C GLY A 89 -20.93 11.34 -2.72
N HIS A 90 -21.19 12.63 -2.54
CA HIS A 90 -20.31 13.50 -1.77
C HIS A 90 -21.07 14.71 -1.18
N ALA A 91 -20.46 15.35 -0.20
CA ALA A 91 -20.88 16.62 0.37
C ALA A 91 -19.61 17.45 0.65
N ASP A 92 -19.20 18.25 -0.31
CA ASP A 92 -17.91 18.93 -0.36
C ASP A 92 -17.72 19.92 0.78
N ASP A 93 -18.76 20.72 1.03
CA ASP A 93 -18.84 21.70 2.11
C ASP A 93 -18.80 21.06 3.50
N LEU A 94 -19.22 19.80 3.60
CA LEU A 94 -19.13 18.99 4.82
C LEU A 94 -17.84 18.15 4.88
N GLY A 95 -17.03 18.13 3.82
CA GLY A 95 -15.83 17.31 3.73
C GLY A 95 -16.12 15.81 3.81
N ILE A 96 -17.16 15.30 3.11
CA ILE A 96 -17.58 13.89 3.19
C ILE A 96 -17.70 13.28 1.80
N LEU A 97 -17.05 12.11 1.60
CA LEU A 97 -17.33 11.19 0.51
C LEU A 97 -18.21 10.04 1.00
N ILE A 98 -19.15 9.62 0.17
CA ILE A 98 -19.98 8.43 0.38
C ILE A 98 -19.49 7.35 -0.56
N LEU A 99 -19.04 6.24 0.01
CA LEU A 99 -18.39 5.14 -0.71
C LEU A 99 -19.21 3.85 -0.59
N GLU A 100 -19.03 2.97 -1.55
CA GLU A 100 -19.46 1.58 -1.47
C GLU A 100 -18.87 0.91 -0.24
N ASP A 101 -19.67 0.13 0.48
CA ASP A 101 -19.23 -0.66 1.63
C ASP A 101 -18.78 -2.05 1.19
N LEU A 102 -17.49 -2.30 1.25
CA LEU A 102 -16.88 -3.59 0.88
C LEU A 102 -16.81 -4.58 2.05
N GLY A 103 -17.46 -4.27 3.18
CA GLY A 103 -17.38 -5.09 4.39
C GLY A 103 -16.06 -4.94 5.16
N ASP A 104 -15.68 -6.01 5.89
CA ASP A 104 -14.55 -5.95 6.83
C ASP A 104 -13.43 -6.96 6.49
N VAL A 105 -13.59 -7.75 5.43
CA VAL A 105 -12.69 -8.86 5.14
C VAL A 105 -11.58 -8.41 4.19
N THR A 106 -10.39 -8.21 4.73
CA THR A 106 -9.18 -8.02 3.91
C THR A 106 -8.67 -9.37 3.38
N LEU A 107 -7.86 -9.35 2.33
CA LEU A 107 -7.16 -10.55 1.85
C LEU A 107 -6.35 -11.19 2.99
N GLN A 108 -5.62 -10.40 3.78
CA GLN A 108 -4.89 -10.90 4.95
C GLN A 108 -5.80 -11.68 5.91
N ALA A 109 -6.94 -11.11 6.30
CA ALA A 109 -7.86 -11.74 7.26
C ALA A 109 -8.47 -13.03 6.67
N HIS A 110 -8.81 -13.01 5.39
CA HIS A 110 -9.41 -14.16 4.70
C HIS A 110 -8.44 -15.34 4.62
N LEU A 111 -7.17 -15.09 4.31
CA LEU A 111 -6.14 -16.13 4.15
C LEU A 111 -5.89 -16.95 5.41
N GLY A 112 -6.16 -16.40 6.59
CA GLY A 112 -6.09 -17.15 7.85
C GLY A 112 -7.15 -18.27 7.99
N MET A 113 -8.14 -18.31 7.08
CA MET A 113 -9.30 -19.22 7.14
C MET A 113 -9.50 -20.05 5.86
N THR A 114 -8.62 -19.93 4.86
CA THR A 114 -8.82 -20.54 3.53
C THR A 114 -7.95 -21.75 3.27
N GLN A 115 -8.37 -22.54 2.25
CA GLN A 115 -7.57 -23.63 1.72
C GLN A 115 -6.46 -23.10 0.78
N PRO A 116 -5.33 -23.83 0.64
CA PRO A 116 -4.19 -23.38 -0.19
C PRO A 116 -4.57 -23.05 -1.65
N ALA A 117 -5.48 -23.80 -2.25
CA ALA A 117 -5.90 -23.56 -3.63
C ALA A 117 -6.63 -22.22 -3.82
N GLU A 118 -7.43 -21.80 -2.85
CA GLU A 118 -8.10 -20.50 -2.86
C GLU A 118 -7.10 -19.37 -2.63
N HIS A 119 -6.15 -19.57 -1.72
CA HIS A 119 -5.03 -18.66 -1.51
C HIS A 119 -4.30 -18.36 -2.84
N ASP A 120 -3.90 -19.40 -3.57
CA ASP A 120 -3.21 -19.27 -4.84
C ASP A 120 -4.06 -18.54 -5.90
N ALA A 121 -5.35 -18.82 -5.95
CA ALA A 121 -6.27 -18.17 -6.89
C ALA A 121 -6.39 -16.67 -6.62
N LEU A 122 -6.53 -16.26 -5.36
CA LEU A 122 -6.62 -14.85 -4.96
C LEU A 122 -5.32 -14.09 -5.24
N TYR A 123 -4.15 -14.70 -4.99
CA TYR A 123 -2.88 -14.06 -5.32
C TYR A 123 -2.65 -13.94 -6.83
N ARG A 124 -3.06 -14.92 -7.64
CA ARG A 124 -3.04 -14.80 -9.10
C ARG A 124 -3.92 -13.66 -9.59
N GLN A 125 -5.11 -13.48 -9.00
CA GLN A 125 -5.98 -12.35 -9.30
C GLN A 125 -5.33 -11.01 -8.90
N ALA A 126 -4.71 -10.95 -7.72
CA ALA A 126 -3.99 -9.75 -7.29
C ALA A 126 -2.81 -9.40 -8.21
N VAL A 127 -2.04 -10.40 -8.65
CA VAL A 127 -0.95 -10.23 -9.64
C VAL A 127 -1.48 -9.76 -10.99
N GLU A 128 -2.64 -10.29 -11.44
CA GLU A 128 -3.29 -9.84 -12.67
C GLU A 128 -3.70 -8.36 -12.59
N PHE A 129 -4.18 -7.89 -11.43
CA PHE A 129 -4.51 -6.48 -11.23
C PHE A 129 -3.26 -5.58 -11.34
N VAL A 130 -2.13 -6.00 -10.78
CA VAL A 130 -0.85 -5.27 -10.95
C VAL A 130 -0.48 -5.18 -12.43
N PHE A 131 -0.51 -6.30 -13.15
CA PHE A 131 -0.20 -6.31 -14.58
C PHE A 131 -1.14 -5.40 -15.36
N ARG A 132 -2.45 -5.47 -15.10
CA ARG A 132 -3.47 -4.64 -15.77
C ARG A 132 -3.26 -3.16 -15.47
N MET A 133 -2.99 -2.81 -14.20
CA MET A 133 -2.71 -1.43 -13.79
C MET A 133 -1.51 -0.86 -14.53
N GLN A 134 -0.41 -1.59 -14.61
CA GLN A 134 0.81 -1.16 -15.28
C GLN A 134 0.62 -1.05 -16.80
N ARG A 135 0.01 -2.07 -17.39
CA ARG A 135 -0.15 -2.16 -18.86
C ARG A 135 -1.16 -1.14 -19.38
N LYS A 136 -2.35 -1.12 -18.80
CA LYS A 136 -3.41 -0.17 -19.18
C LYS A 136 -3.13 1.26 -18.70
N GLY A 137 -2.48 1.40 -17.54
CA GLY A 137 -2.03 2.71 -17.05
C GLY A 137 -1.06 3.39 -18.02
N ALA A 138 -0.18 2.62 -18.69
CA ALA A 138 0.72 3.18 -19.71
C ALA A 138 -0.04 3.73 -20.94
N GLU A 139 -1.20 3.15 -21.30
CA GLU A 139 -2.05 3.60 -22.41
C GLU A 139 -2.86 4.87 -22.06
N LEU A 140 -3.10 5.12 -20.74
CA LEU A 140 -3.94 6.22 -20.26
C LEU A 140 -3.13 7.41 -19.70
N GLN A 141 -1.83 7.46 -19.96
CA GLN A 141 -0.98 8.52 -19.43
C GLN A 141 -1.47 9.90 -19.89
N SER A 142 -1.90 10.71 -18.91
CA SER A 142 -2.41 12.06 -19.13
C SER A 142 -2.06 12.95 -17.93
N PRO A 143 -1.78 14.24 -18.14
CA PRO A 143 -1.56 15.21 -17.06
C PRO A 143 -2.81 15.45 -16.19
N GLU A 144 -3.99 15.03 -16.63
CA GLU A 144 -5.23 15.09 -15.84
C GLU A 144 -5.20 14.18 -14.61
N TYR A 145 -4.40 13.10 -14.69
CA TYR A 145 -4.24 12.18 -13.57
C TYR A 145 -2.96 12.50 -12.80
N ILE A 146 -3.13 12.88 -11.54
CA ILE A 146 -2.04 13.28 -10.64
C ILE A 146 -0.94 12.23 -10.51
N SER A 147 -1.30 10.95 -10.62
CA SER A 147 -0.38 9.81 -10.51
C SER A 147 0.77 9.87 -11.52
N TYR A 148 0.57 10.46 -12.69
CA TYR A 148 1.62 10.58 -13.72
C TYR A 148 2.56 11.77 -13.49
N GLY A 149 2.16 12.74 -12.63
CA GLY A 149 2.98 13.88 -12.23
C GLY A 149 3.92 13.64 -11.06
N ILE A 150 3.79 12.50 -10.38
CA ILE A 150 4.58 12.14 -9.19
C ILE A 150 5.23 10.77 -9.36
N ALA A 151 6.42 10.57 -8.80
CA ALA A 151 7.15 9.33 -9.03
C ALA A 151 7.97 8.88 -7.82
N PHE A 152 8.35 7.59 -7.83
CA PHE A 152 9.46 7.07 -7.03
C PHE A 152 10.77 7.38 -7.78
N ASP A 153 11.23 8.61 -7.66
CA ASP A 153 12.55 9.01 -8.11
C ASP A 153 13.62 8.62 -7.08
N ARG A 154 14.88 8.89 -7.43
CA ARG A 154 16.01 8.61 -6.55
C ARG A 154 15.86 9.28 -5.19
N ASP A 155 15.43 10.54 -5.16
CA ASP A 155 15.34 11.32 -3.92
C ASP A 155 14.25 10.76 -3.00
N LYS A 156 13.10 10.35 -3.56
CA LYS A 156 12.04 9.68 -2.80
C LYS A 156 12.47 8.34 -2.23
N LEU A 157 13.17 7.52 -3.02
CA LEU A 157 13.70 6.23 -2.57
C LEU A 157 14.77 6.41 -1.48
N MET A 158 15.67 7.39 -1.62
CA MET A 158 16.65 7.78 -0.60
C MET A 158 15.98 8.24 0.70
N TRP A 159 14.93 9.06 0.58
CA TRP A 159 14.16 9.50 1.74
C TRP A 159 13.55 8.30 2.51
N GLU A 160 13.00 7.32 1.82
CA GLU A 160 12.43 6.12 2.45
C GLU A 160 13.50 5.27 3.18
N LEU A 161 14.71 5.16 2.62
CA LEU A 161 15.84 4.49 3.27
C LEU A 161 16.35 5.27 4.49
N SER A 162 16.44 6.60 4.39
CA SER A 162 16.78 7.47 5.53
C SER A 162 15.72 7.39 6.63
N PHE A 163 14.45 7.21 6.27
CA PHE A 163 13.34 7.01 7.21
C PHE A 163 13.52 5.69 8.00
N PHE A 164 13.99 4.62 7.35
CA PHE A 164 14.36 3.37 8.02
C PHE A 164 15.47 3.59 9.05
N VAL A 165 16.56 4.26 8.66
CA VAL A 165 17.67 4.55 9.59
C VAL A 165 17.16 5.32 10.81
N LYS A 166 16.45 6.43 10.58
CA LYS A 166 15.96 7.30 11.65
C LYS A 166 14.98 6.61 12.59
N HIS A 167 13.99 5.91 12.04
CA HIS A 167 12.87 5.42 12.84
C HIS A 167 13.01 3.98 13.31
N PHE A 168 13.71 3.13 12.54
CA PHE A 168 13.93 1.76 12.96
C PHE A 168 15.26 1.60 13.69
N LEU A 169 16.39 1.97 13.08
CA LEU A 169 17.70 1.77 13.72
C LEU A 169 17.88 2.69 14.93
N GLU A 170 17.73 3.98 14.75
CA GLU A 170 18.01 4.95 15.82
C GLU A 170 16.90 5.00 16.87
N ALA A 171 15.65 5.27 16.47
CA ALA A 171 14.57 5.50 17.43
C ALA A 171 14.04 4.20 18.07
N TYR A 172 13.84 3.13 17.28
CA TYR A 172 13.25 1.90 17.81
C TYR A 172 14.31 0.95 18.40
N ARG A 173 15.44 0.76 17.71
CA ARG A 173 16.51 -0.15 18.17
C ARG A 173 17.51 0.55 19.12
N GLY A 174 17.51 1.88 19.17
CA GLY A 174 18.44 2.66 20.02
C GLY A 174 19.89 2.62 19.54
N ILE A 175 20.11 2.35 18.24
CA ILE A 175 21.45 2.20 17.67
C ILE A 175 21.99 3.58 17.29
N SER A 176 23.19 3.91 17.80
CA SER A 176 23.92 5.10 17.37
C SER A 176 24.89 4.74 16.25
N LEU A 177 24.64 5.20 15.03
CA LEU A 177 25.51 4.96 13.90
C LEU A 177 26.76 5.85 13.99
N THR A 178 27.94 5.24 13.85
CA THR A 178 29.18 6.04 13.68
C THR A 178 29.15 6.81 12.36
N PRO A 179 29.86 7.94 12.23
CA PRO A 179 29.92 8.68 10.98
C PRO A 179 30.35 7.81 9.79
N ALA A 180 31.37 6.97 9.96
CA ALA A 180 31.84 6.07 8.92
C ALA A 180 30.80 5.03 8.48
N LEU A 181 30.04 4.45 9.43
CA LEU A 181 28.98 3.49 9.09
C LEU A 181 27.81 4.20 8.40
N ARG A 182 27.45 5.41 8.81
CA ARG A 182 26.42 6.22 8.14
C ARG A 182 26.81 6.51 6.69
N GLU A 183 28.04 6.97 6.46
CA GLU A 183 28.56 7.26 5.13
C GLU A 183 28.54 6.00 4.24
N ALA A 184 29.00 4.86 4.77
CA ALA A 184 28.97 3.59 4.03
C ALA A 184 27.56 3.13 3.68
N LEU A 185 26.58 3.32 4.58
CA LEU A 185 25.17 3.04 4.30
C LEU A 185 24.61 4.01 3.25
N ASP A 186 24.92 5.29 3.34
CA ASP A 186 24.43 6.31 2.39
C ASP A 186 24.95 6.05 0.97
N GLU A 187 26.19 5.56 0.80
CA GLU A 187 26.74 5.11 -0.49
C GLU A 187 25.94 3.93 -1.07
N GLU A 188 25.63 2.90 -0.24
CA GLU A 188 24.83 1.76 -0.68
C GLU A 188 23.38 2.17 -1.01
N TRP A 189 22.79 3.09 -0.21
CA TRP A 189 21.46 3.64 -0.47
C TRP A 189 21.41 4.42 -1.78
N LEU A 190 22.43 5.24 -2.05
CA LEU A 190 22.51 6.01 -3.28
C LEU A 190 22.59 5.09 -4.51
N THR A 191 23.40 4.03 -4.42
CA THR A 191 23.55 3.04 -5.47
C THR A 191 22.22 2.28 -5.70
N MET A 192 21.59 1.77 -4.63
CA MET A 192 20.31 1.07 -4.69
C MET A 192 19.20 1.98 -5.27
N ALA A 193 19.07 3.19 -4.76
CA ALA A 193 18.06 4.15 -5.22
C ALA A 193 18.29 4.53 -6.69
N GLY A 194 19.55 4.64 -7.13
CA GLY A 194 19.90 4.88 -8.53
C GLY A 194 19.51 3.74 -9.45
N GLU A 195 19.79 2.50 -9.08
CA GLU A 195 19.40 1.31 -9.84
C GLU A 195 17.85 1.22 -9.96
N LEU A 196 17.14 1.34 -8.83
CA LEU A 196 15.67 1.28 -8.80
C LEU A 196 15.01 2.42 -9.57
N ALA A 197 15.54 3.64 -9.47
CA ALA A 197 15.03 4.79 -10.23
C ALA A 197 15.26 4.65 -11.74
N GLY A 198 16.22 3.83 -12.16
CA GLY A 198 16.53 3.52 -13.56
C GLY A 198 15.67 2.38 -14.15
N GLU A 199 14.86 1.68 -13.34
CA GLU A 199 13.97 0.63 -13.84
C GLU A 199 12.84 1.18 -14.73
N PRO A 200 12.20 0.33 -15.56
CA PRO A 200 11.01 0.72 -16.33
C PRO A 200 9.94 1.33 -15.43
N ARG A 201 9.45 2.51 -15.81
CA ARG A 201 8.47 3.25 -15.03
C ARG A 201 7.05 2.93 -15.48
N VAL A 202 6.26 2.51 -14.52
CA VAL A 202 4.85 2.13 -14.68
C VAL A 202 3.99 2.80 -13.61
N LEU A 203 2.67 2.76 -13.79
CA LEU A 203 1.73 3.17 -12.74
C LEU A 203 1.78 2.15 -11.60
N CYS A 204 2.04 2.63 -10.39
CA CYS A 204 2.08 1.85 -9.15
C CYS A 204 1.02 2.34 -8.16
N HIS A 205 0.44 1.40 -7.44
CA HIS A 205 -0.45 1.67 -6.30
C HIS A 205 0.31 2.28 -5.11
N ARG A 206 1.57 1.87 -4.89
CA ARG A 206 2.47 2.24 -3.79
C ARG A 206 2.36 1.34 -2.54
N ASP A 207 1.18 1.10 -2.02
CA ASP A 207 0.97 0.28 -0.82
C ASP A 207 0.07 -0.94 -1.14
N TYR A 208 0.46 -1.70 -2.21
CA TYR A 208 -0.27 -2.85 -2.74
C TYR A 208 0.04 -4.12 -1.96
N HIS A 209 -0.57 -4.29 -0.80
CA HIS A 209 -0.39 -5.44 0.09
C HIS A 209 -1.73 -6.01 0.55
N SER A 210 -1.72 -7.17 1.20
CA SER A 210 -2.91 -7.95 1.55
C SER A 210 -3.93 -7.22 2.44
N ARG A 211 -3.53 -6.16 3.16
CA ARG A 211 -4.44 -5.34 3.97
C ARG A 211 -5.19 -4.28 3.16
N ASN A 212 -4.68 -3.93 1.97
CA ASN A 212 -5.28 -2.98 1.04
C ASN A 212 -6.02 -3.67 -0.11
N LEU A 213 -6.24 -4.97 0.00
CA LEU A 213 -7.08 -5.78 -0.86
C LEU A 213 -8.25 -6.31 -0.05
N MET A 214 -9.47 -5.85 -0.37
CA MET A 214 -10.71 -6.29 0.29
C MET A 214 -11.32 -7.45 -0.48
N LEU A 215 -11.85 -8.43 0.22
CA LEU A 215 -12.63 -9.50 -0.37
C LEU A 215 -14.13 -9.23 -0.14
N HIS A 216 -14.84 -8.89 -1.20
CA HIS A 216 -16.26 -8.64 -1.19
C HIS A 216 -16.93 -9.45 -2.30
N ASP A 217 -17.97 -10.22 -1.98
CA ASP A 217 -18.70 -11.11 -2.91
C ASP A 217 -17.77 -12.00 -3.76
N ARG A 218 -16.77 -12.62 -3.12
CA ARG A 218 -15.74 -13.49 -3.72
C ARG A 218 -14.84 -12.79 -4.74
N ARG A 219 -14.77 -11.47 -4.69
CA ARG A 219 -14.00 -10.63 -5.60
C ARG A 219 -13.07 -9.74 -4.81
N LEU A 220 -11.83 -9.58 -5.29
CA LEU A 220 -10.90 -8.63 -4.70
C LEU A 220 -11.22 -7.21 -5.16
N TYR A 221 -11.13 -6.26 -4.23
CA TYR A 221 -11.20 -4.82 -4.46
C TYR A 221 -9.95 -4.15 -3.93
N ILE A 222 -9.48 -3.14 -4.63
CA ILE A 222 -8.28 -2.37 -4.28
C ILE A 222 -8.73 -1.12 -3.51
N ILE A 223 -8.16 -0.90 -2.33
CA ILE A 223 -8.39 0.30 -1.52
C ILE A 223 -7.07 1.02 -1.24
N ASP A 224 -7.15 2.23 -0.68
CA ASP A 224 -5.98 3.06 -0.28
C ASP A 224 -5.07 3.46 -1.46
N PHE A 225 -5.66 3.71 -2.62
CA PHE A 225 -4.99 3.96 -3.90
C PHE A 225 -4.69 5.44 -4.19
N GLN A 226 -5.11 6.38 -3.38
CA GLN A 226 -5.01 7.82 -3.66
C GLN A 226 -3.58 8.36 -3.78
N ASP A 227 -2.60 7.59 -3.34
CA ASP A 227 -1.17 7.91 -3.43
C ASP A 227 -0.46 7.22 -4.62
N ALA A 228 -1.22 6.63 -5.55
CA ALA A 228 -0.70 5.98 -6.74
C ALA A 228 0.20 6.93 -7.56
N ARG A 229 1.31 6.40 -8.08
CA ARG A 229 2.34 7.17 -8.75
C ARG A 229 3.16 6.36 -9.73
N MET A 230 3.98 7.00 -10.52
CA MET A 230 4.93 6.32 -11.39
C MET A 230 6.09 5.72 -10.59
N GLY A 231 6.44 4.48 -10.89
CA GLY A 231 7.52 3.77 -10.18
C GLY A 231 8.06 2.57 -10.93
N PRO A 232 9.04 1.86 -10.35
CA PRO A 232 9.57 0.63 -10.91
C PRO A 232 8.49 -0.45 -11.12
N ASP A 233 8.58 -1.21 -12.20
CA ASP A 233 7.62 -2.29 -12.52
C ASP A 233 7.60 -3.41 -11.48
N THR A 234 8.63 -3.49 -10.66
CA THR A 234 8.76 -4.45 -9.55
C THR A 234 8.10 -3.99 -8.25
N TYR A 235 7.74 -2.70 -8.12
CA TYR A 235 7.36 -2.08 -6.83
C TYR A 235 6.14 -2.74 -6.17
N ASP A 236 5.03 -2.85 -6.88
CA ASP A 236 3.79 -3.39 -6.31
C ASP A 236 3.83 -4.91 -6.13
N LEU A 237 4.53 -5.64 -7.02
CA LEU A 237 4.76 -7.06 -6.79
C LEU A 237 5.64 -7.32 -5.58
N ALA A 238 6.68 -6.51 -5.34
CA ALA A 238 7.48 -6.60 -4.12
C ALA A 238 6.64 -6.28 -2.87
N SER A 239 5.74 -5.31 -2.96
CA SER A 239 4.79 -4.98 -1.90
C SER A 239 3.86 -6.14 -1.56
N LEU A 240 3.36 -6.85 -2.57
CA LEU A 240 2.43 -7.97 -2.45
C LEU A 240 3.11 -9.26 -1.99
N LEU A 241 4.23 -9.63 -2.62
CA LEU A 241 4.86 -10.95 -2.45
C LEU A 241 5.94 -10.99 -1.36
N ARG A 242 6.34 -9.82 -0.84
CA ARG A 242 7.18 -9.65 0.38
C ARG A 242 6.41 -8.87 1.44
N ASP A 243 5.13 -9.12 1.49
CA ASP A 243 4.20 -8.53 2.45
C ASP A 243 4.56 -8.93 3.88
N SER A 244 4.71 -7.93 4.76
CA SER A 244 4.99 -8.18 6.17
C SER A 244 3.86 -8.92 6.90
N TYR A 245 2.66 -8.93 6.34
CA TYR A 245 1.46 -9.48 6.96
C TYR A 245 1.14 -10.91 6.56
N VAL A 246 1.60 -11.36 5.39
CA VAL A 246 1.38 -12.71 4.84
C VAL A 246 2.71 -13.32 4.46
N ASP A 247 2.90 -14.61 4.77
CA ASP A 247 4.12 -15.35 4.44
C ASP A 247 3.95 -16.14 3.14
N HIS A 248 4.97 -16.09 2.28
CA HIS A 248 5.07 -16.87 1.06
C HIS A 248 6.36 -17.63 1.02
N THR A 249 6.30 -18.89 0.61
CA THR A 249 7.50 -19.65 0.27
C THR A 249 8.16 -19.08 -1.01
N GLU A 250 9.47 -19.29 -1.15
CA GLU A 250 10.20 -18.86 -2.35
C GLU A 250 9.61 -19.46 -3.64
N ALA A 251 9.14 -20.72 -3.56
CA ALA A 251 8.48 -21.37 -4.70
C ALA A 251 7.17 -20.67 -5.12
N GLN A 252 6.37 -20.23 -4.15
CA GLN A 252 5.15 -19.46 -4.43
C GLN A 252 5.48 -18.10 -5.05
N VAL A 253 6.47 -17.40 -4.49
CA VAL A 253 6.93 -16.11 -5.05
C VAL A 253 7.38 -16.29 -6.50
N ASP A 254 8.22 -17.30 -6.76
CA ASP A 254 8.72 -17.58 -8.11
C ASP A 254 7.59 -17.92 -9.09
N GLU A 255 6.61 -18.72 -8.67
CA GLU A 255 5.47 -19.06 -9.52
C GLU A 255 4.58 -17.85 -9.83
N LEU A 256 4.35 -16.97 -8.85
CA LEU A 256 3.57 -15.75 -9.04
C LEU A 256 4.30 -14.74 -9.95
N ILE A 257 5.63 -14.61 -9.83
CA ILE A 257 6.44 -13.81 -10.76
C ILE A 257 6.38 -14.39 -12.18
N ARG A 258 6.52 -15.72 -12.33
CA ARG A 258 6.35 -16.36 -13.65
C ARG A 258 4.94 -16.13 -14.20
N GLY A 259 3.92 -16.18 -13.33
CA GLY A 259 2.55 -15.84 -13.68
C GLY A 259 2.42 -14.43 -14.27
N TYR A 260 2.99 -13.45 -13.56
CA TYR A 260 3.05 -12.06 -14.02
C TYR A 260 3.73 -11.92 -15.40
N LEU A 261 4.91 -12.53 -15.58
CA LEU A 261 5.64 -12.47 -16.83
C LEU A 261 4.88 -13.12 -18.00
N ARG A 262 4.19 -14.25 -17.76
CA ARG A 262 3.33 -14.90 -18.76
C ARG A 262 2.21 -13.99 -19.28
N LEU A 263 1.65 -13.11 -18.44
CA LEU A 263 0.65 -12.13 -18.88
C LEU A 263 1.20 -11.14 -19.90
N GLY A 264 2.51 -10.86 -19.87
CA GLY A 264 3.21 -10.03 -20.85
C GLY A 264 3.52 -10.73 -22.18
N GLY A 265 3.24 -12.03 -22.30
CA GLY A 265 3.47 -12.83 -23.51
C GLY A 265 4.75 -13.67 -23.45
N ALA A 266 4.93 -14.52 -24.49
CA ALA A 266 5.99 -15.53 -24.52
C ALA A 266 7.42 -14.94 -24.43
N ALA A 267 7.65 -13.75 -25.00
CA ALA A 267 8.95 -13.09 -24.94
C ALA A 267 9.37 -12.68 -23.51
N GLN A 268 8.42 -12.45 -22.62
CA GLN A 268 8.67 -12.10 -21.22
C GLN A 268 8.68 -13.33 -20.28
N ALA A 269 8.37 -14.50 -20.78
CA ALA A 269 8.24 -15.73 -20.00
C ALA A 269 9.45 -16.67 -20.13
N THR A 270 10.59 -16.18 -20.66
CA THR A 270 11.81 -16.97 -20.79
C THR A 270 12.55 -17.11 -19.44
N PRO A 271 13.40 -18.14 -19.27
CA PRO A 271 14.22 -18.30 -18.06
C PRO A 271 15.10 -17.07 -17.78
N GLU A 272 15.66 -16.45 -18.82
CA GLU A 272 16.54 -15.28 -18.72
C GLU A 272 15.74 -14.05 -18.27
N ALA A 273 14.56 -13.82 -18.84
CA ALA A 273 13.66 -12.74 -18.44
C ALA A 273 13.20 -12.91 -16.99
N PHE A 274 12.91 -14.15 -16.58
CA PHE A 274 12.60 -14.45 -15.19
C PHE A 274 13.78 -14.16 -14.25
N ALA A 275 14.99 -14.59 -14.60
CA ALA A 275 16.17 -14.36 -13.77
C ALA A 275 16.45 -12.86 -13.58
N GLU A 276 16.36 -12.08 -14.66
CA GLU A 276 16.56 -10.63 -14.61
C GLU A 276 15.44 -9.92 -13.83
N TYR A 277 14.17 -10.27 -14.06
CA TYR A 277 13.06 -9.71 -13.28
C TYR A 277 13.17 -10.07 -11.80
N ARG A 278 13.55 -11.31 -11.48
CA ARG A 278 13.73 -11.78 -10.11
C ARG A 278 14.86 -11.01 -9.41
N ARG A 279 15.96 -10.71 -10.09
CA ARG A 279 17.06 -9.90 -9.56
C ARG A 279 16.57 -8.49 -9.18
N ARG A 280 15.82 -7.82 -10.07
CA ARG A 280 15.23 -6.50 -9.83
C ARG A 280 14.18 -6.55 -8.72
N PHE A 281 13.33 -7.56 -8.72
CA PHE A 281 12.36 -7.81 -7.65
C PHE A 281 13.01 -7.96 -6.27
N ASP A 282 14.11 -8.69 -6.17
CA ASP A 282 14.82 -8.89 -4.89
C ASP A 282 15.45 -7.56 -4.42
N LEU A 283 15.99 -6.75 -5.31
CA LEU A 283 16.50 -5.40 -5.01
C LEU A 283 15.36 -4.49 -4.48
N MET A 284 14.24 -4.44 -5.18
CA MET A 284 13.06 -3.67 -4.76
C MET A 284 12.53 -4.18 -3.42
N SER A 285 12.53 -5.49 -3.21
CA SER A 285 12.06 -6.10 -1.95
C SER A 285 12.92 -5.68 -0.76
N VAL A 286 14.24 -5.58 -0.90
CA VAL A 286 15.11 -5.03 0.17
C VAL A 286 14.68 -3.61 0.51
N GLN A 287 14.58 -2.71 -0.47
CA GLN A 287 14.18 -1.33 -0.27
C GLN A 287 12.80 -1.22 0.41
N ARG A 288 11.79 -1.95 -0.09
CA ARG A 288 10.43 -1.95 0.44
C ARG A 288 10.35 -2.48 1.87
N ASN A 289 11.04 -3.57 2.18
CA ASN A 289 11.05 -4.14 3.53
C ASN A 289 11.80 -3.23 4.52
N LEU A 290 12.87 -2.57 4.12
CA LEU A 290 13.53 -1.55 4.95
C LEU A 290 12.59 -0.36 5.22
N LYS A 291 11.88 0.15 4.19
CA LYS A 291 10.84 1.18 4.37
C LYS A 291 9.75 0.73 5.34
N ALA A 292 9.28 -0.52 5.24
CA ALA A 292 8.27 -1.08 6.15
C ALA A 292 8.78 -1.12 7.60
N LEU A 293 10.03 -1.56 7.83
CA LEU A 293 10.66 -1.53 9.16
C LEU A 293 10.72 -0.09 9.71
N GLY A 294 11.07 0.89 8.89
CA GLY A 294 11.02 2.31 9.26
C GLY A 294 9.63 2.76 9.69
N THR A 295 8.59 2.32 8.96
CA THR A 295 7.19 2.59 9.31
C THR A 295 6.82 1.94 10.65
N PHE A 296 7.21 0.69 10.90
CA PHE A 296 6.92 -0.02 12.15
C PHE A 296 7.63 0.65 13.34
N GLY A 297 8.89 1.07 13.15
CA GLY A 297 9.62 1.85 14.14
C GLY A 297 8.91 3.17 14.46
N HIS A 298 8.53 3.93 13.45
CA HIS A 298 7.81 5.20 13.61
C HIS A 298 6.46 5.03 14.31
N GLN A 299 5.66 4.05 13.91
CA GLN A 299 4.37 3.76 14.55
C GLN A 299 4.55 3.43 16.02
N THR A 300 5.55 2.62 16.36
CA THR A 300 5.81 2.22 17.74
C THR A 300 6.32 3.39 18.61
N THR A 301 7.32 4.13 18.13
CA THR A 301 8.01 5.14 18.95
C THR A 301 7.33 6.51 18.92
N SER A 302 6.82 6.94 17.77
CA SER A 302 6.27 8.29 17.58
C SER A 302 4.74 8.35 17.68
N ARG A 303 4.05 7.23 17.34
CA ARG A 303 2.59 7.14 17.36
C ARG A 303 2.04 6.33 18.53
N ASN A 304 2.93 5.74 19.33
CA ASN A 304 2.57 4.87 20.46
C ASN A 304 1.63 3.71 20.06
N ASN A 305 1.86 3.15 18.85
CA ASN A 305 1.10 2.04 18.29
C ASN A 305 1.99 0.79 18.13
N PRO A 306 2.04 -0.11 19.12
CA PRO A 306 2.91 -1.27 19.13
C PRO A 306 2.41 -2.45 18.27
N VAL A 307 1.23 -2.35 17.67
CA VAL A 307 0.61 -3.43 16.88
C VAL A 307 1.53 -3.94 15.76
N TYR A 308 2.41 -3.09 15.24
CA TYR A 308 3.31 -3.43 14.14
C TYR A 308 4.55 -4.23 14.54
N ILE A 309 4.90 -4.30 15.84
CA ILE A 309 6.09 -5.02 16.34
C ILE A 309 6.08 -6.51 15.92
N GLN A 310 4.91 -7.14 15.92
CA GLN A 310 4.74 -8.55 15.54
C GLN A 310 5.19 -8.87 14.10
N TYR A 311 5.24 -7.88 13.22
CA TYR A 311 5.62 -8.05 11.81
C TYR A 311 7.11 -7.83 11.55
N ILE A 312 7.85 -7.28 12.52
CA ILE A 312 9.29 -7.01 12.39
C ILE A 312 10.09 -8.27 12.11
N PRO A 313 9.91 -9.42 12.83
CA PRO A 313 10.73 -10.61 12.60
C PRO A 313 10.63 -11.14 11.18
N ARG A 314 9.43 -11.21 10.60
CA ARG A 314 9.20 -11.65 9.21
C ARG A 314 9.86 -10.69 8.22
N THR A 315 9.66 -9.39 8.41
CA THR A 315 10.22 -8.37 7.52
C THR A 315 11.75 -8.39 7.52
N LEU A 316 12.37 -8.53 8.68
CA LEU A 316 13.83 -8.72 8.80
C LEU A 316 14.30 -10.00 8.11
N ASN A 317 13.54 -11.10 8.22
CA ASN A 317 13.86 -12.34 7.53
C ASN A 317 13.84 -12.16 6.00
N TYR A 318 12.87 -11.43 5.44
CA TYR A 318 12.84 -11.11 4.01
C TYR A 318 14.05 -10.27 3.58
N VAL A 319 14.42 -9.26 4.36
CA VAL A 319 15.64 -8.47 4.09
C VAL A 319 16.86 -9.40 4.02
N ARG A 320 17.03 -10.29 5.02
CA ARG A 320 18.16 -11.23 5.07
C ARG A 320 18.18 -12.15 3.86
N LEU A 321 17.06 -12.83 3.57
CA LEU A 321 16.96 -13.77 2.45
C LEU A 321 17.30 -13.13 1.11
N ASN A 322 16.79 -11.90 0.87
CA ASN A 322 17.07 -11.18 -0.37
C ASN A 322 18.53 -10.74 -0.46
N LEU A 323 19.15 -10.29 0.65
CA LEU A 323 20.55 -9.91 0.71
C LEU A 323 21.51 -11.10 0.52
N GLU A 324 21.13 -12.29 0.98
CA GLU A 324 21.92 -13.51 0.83
C GLU A 324 21.91 -14.07 -0.58
N ARG A 325 20.87 -13.79 -1.36
CA ARG A 325 20.65 -14.39 -2.69
C ARG A 325 21.63 -13.89 -3.75
N HIS A 326 22.06 -12.64 -3.67
CA HIS A 326 22.85 -12.00 -4.71
C HIS A 326 24.20 -11.49 -4.17
N PRO A 327 25.33 -11.85 -4.81
CA PRO A 327 26.66 -11.35 -4.44
C PRO A 327 26.74 -9.80 -4.45
N ARG A 328 25.93 -9.13 -5.29
CA ARG A 328 25.80 -7.69 -5.36
C ARG A 328 25.53 -7.05 -3.99
N PHE A 329 24.82 -7.75 -3.09
CA PHE A 329 24.44 -7.25 -1.78
C PHE A 329 25.44 -7.56 -0.67
N ALA A 330 26.60 -8.13 -0.97
CA ALA A 330 27.55 -8.57 0.06
C ALA A 330 27.94 -7.46 1.03
N ARG A 331 28.31 -6.27 0.50
CA ARG A 331 28.67 -5.09 1.31
C ARG A 331 27.47 -4.60 2.13
N LEU A 332 26.29 -4.45 1.51
CA LEU A 332 25.09 -4.02 2.21
C LEU A 332 24.68 -5.00 3.31
N ARG A 333 24.78 -6.31 3.04
CA ARG A 333 24.53 -7.35 4.03
C ARG A 333 25.47 -7.23 5.24
N GLU A 334 26.77 -7.03 5.01
CA GLU A 334 27.76 -6.85 6.07
C GLU A 334 27.43 -5.62 6.93
N LEU A 335 27.17 -4.47 6.31
CA LEU A 335 26.80 -3.23 7.00
C LEU A 335 25.51 -3.41 7.84
N LEU A 336 24.47 -4.01 7.28
CA LEU A 336 23.20 -4.21 7.98
C LEU A 336 23.30 -5.27 9.08
N THR A 337 24.09 -6.33 8.89
CA THR A 337 24.31 -7.36 9.93
C THR A 337 24.95 -6.77 11.19
N SER A 338 25.73 -5.71 11.05
CA SER A 338 26.37 -5.02 12.19
C SER A 338 25.38 -4.21 13.03
N VAL A 339 24.16 -3.93 12.52
CA VAL A 339 23.16 -3.02 13.15
C VAL A 339 21.75 -3.64 13.24
N MET A 340 21.48 -4.81 12.70
CA MET A 340 20.19 -5.52 12.80
C MET A 340 20.30 -6.78 13.63
#